data_d94db86e82bfb60a146ccfae8ac1d717
#
_entry.id   d94db86e82bfb60a146ccfae8ac1d717
#
_cell.length_a   1.000
_cell.length_b   1.000
_cell.length_c   1.000
_cell.angle_alpha   90.00
_cell.angle_beta   90.00
_cell.angle_gamma   90.00
#
_symmetry.space_group_name_H-M   'P 1'
#
loop_
_entity.id
_entity.type
_entity.pdbx_description
1 polymer ?
#
loop_
_entity_poly.entity_id
_entity_poly.type
_entity_poly.pdbx_seq_one_letter_code
_entity_poly.pdbx_strand_id
1 'polypeptide(L)'
;MSGNIASTAKSTTATTREVVVIGATSAVAQAAIRLWAARGAALVLVGRNQDALDRVAADARVRGAASVSTHAGDLADLVFIESLCATTTPAVALVAHGSLTDSAHAETSAEYLDYELTLNFVSAAQWMQRLALASERAGGGTVVAISSVAGDRGRGSNHAYGAAKAGLTAFCSGLRARMATRGVHVVTVKPGFIDSPMTAHITKKGALWAAPEAIAEGVLKAIDRQRDVVYLPGFWALIMLIIKHVPERIFKRLKF
;
A
#
# COMPACT_ATOMS: atom_id res chain seq x y z
N MET A 1 63.42 10.00 -11.52
CA MET A 1 62.14 10.37 -12.18
C MET A 1 61.02 9.60 -11.49
N SER A 2 60.37 10.25 -10.53
CA SER A 2 59.34 9.65 -9.70
C SER A 2 57.96 9.96 -10.33
N GLY A 3 57.31 8.95 -10.84
CA GLY A 3 55.97 9.05 -11.39
C GLY A 3 54.93 8.92 -10.27
N ASN A 4 54.25 10.01 -9.98
CA ASN A 4 53.14 10.12 -9.03
C ASN A 4 51.85 9.57 -9.66
N ILE A 5 51.41 8.36 -9.27
CA ILE A 5 50.15 7.80 -9.69
C ILE A 5 49.06 8.32 -8.75
N ALA A 6 48.36 9.38 -9.18
CA ALA A 6 47.20 9.88 -8.48
C ALA A 6 46.05 8.84 -8.58
N SER A 7 45.76 8.20 -7.48
CA SER A 7 44.60 7.33 -7.27
C SER A 7 43.33 8.19 -7.27
N THR A 8 42.61 8.20 -8.37
CA THR A 8 41.26 8.77 -8.46
C THR A 8 40.30 7.83 -7.70
N ALA A 9 40.09 8.13 -6.43
CA ALA A 9 39.01 7.53 -5.65
C ALA A 9 37.67 7.93 -6.30
N LYS A 10 37.03 6.99 -7.00
CA LYS A 10 35.62 7.11 -7.41
C LYS A 10 34.78 7.18 -6.14
N SER A 11 34.35 8.39 -5.76
CA SER A 11 33.30 8.59 -4.78
C SER A 11 32.00 8.02 -5.38
N THR A 12 31.72 6.77 -5.13
CA THR A 12 30.39 6.20 -5.31
C THR A 12 29.55 6.76 -4.16
N THR A 13 28.84 7.86 -4.40
CA THR A 13 27.71 8.26 -3.57
C THR A 13 26.72 7.12 -3.59
N ALA A 14 26.73 6.31 -2.54
CA ALA A 14 25.72 5.27 -2.34
C ALA A 14 24.38 5.98 -2.27
N THR A 15 23.58 5.88 -3.34
CA THR A 15 22.24 6.45 -3.39
C THR A 15 21.45 5.81 -2.26
N THR A 16 21.09 6.60 -1.25
CA THR A 16 20.27 6.12 -0.12
C THR A 16 18.94 5.64 -0.69
N ARG A 17 18.66 4.35 -0.54
CA ARG A 17 17.43 3.76 -1.09
C ARG A 17 16.23 4.22 -0.27
N GLU A 18 15.15 4.53 -0.97
CA GLU A 18 13.99 5.26 -0.45
C GLU A 18 12.88 4.31 0.03
N VAL A 19 12.07 4.82 0.96
CA VAL A 19 10.73 4.28 1.25
C VAL A 19 9.70 5.17 0.55
N VAL A 20 9.07 4.65 -0.50
CA VAL A 20 8.05 5.35 -1.30
C VAL A 20 6.66 4.99 -0.77
N VAL A 21 5.84 5.99 -0.45
CA VAL A 21 4.50 5.77 0.13
C VAL A 21 3.43 6.45 -0.73
N ILE A 22 2.63 5.65 -1.42
CA ILE A 22 1.50 6.11 -2.24
C ILE A 22 0.23 6.13 -1.39
N GLY A 23 -0.45 7.28 -1.33
CA GLY A 23 -1.55 7.53 -0.40
C GLY A 23 -1.05 7.83 1.01
N ALA A 24 0.03 8.62 1.11
CA ALA A 24 0.74 8.95 2.34
C ALA A 24 -0.12 9.61 3.42
N THR A 25 -1.28 10.15 3.04
CA THR A 25 -2.24 10.78 3.97
C THR A 25 -3.26 9.79 4.57
N SER A 26 -3.26 8.50 4.15
CA SER A 26 -4.11 7.49 4.79
C SER A 26 -3.63 7.18 6.21
N ALA A 27 -4.55 6.82 7.12
CA ALA A 27 -4.23 6.60 8.53
C ALA A 27 -3.15 5.51 8.71
N VAL A 28 -3.26 4.40 7.98
CA VAL A 28 -2.27 3.31 8.02
C VAL A 28 -0.92 3.77 7.47
N ALA A 29 -0.93 4.53 6.37
CA ALA A 29 0.31 5.06 5.79
C ALA A 29 1.00 6.03 6.75
N GLN A 30 0.28 6.96 7.38
CA GLN A 30 0.85 7.88 8.37
C GLN A 30 1.47 7.13 9.54
N ALA A 31 0.80 6.10 10.06
CA ALA A 31 1.36 5.27 11.13
C ALA A 31 2.64 4.54 10.67
N ALA A 32 2.67 3.99 9.46
CA ALA A 32 3.86 3.35 8.90
C ALA A 32 5.01 4.35 8.65
N ILE A 33 4.70 5.55 8.13
CA ILE A 33 5.66 6.64 7.92
C ILE A 33 6.34 7.02 9.23
N ARG A 34 5.60 7.13 10.34
CA ARG A 34 6.17 7.41 11.68
C ARG A 34 7.19 6.35 12.10
N LEU A 35 6.88 5.08 11.85
CA LEU A 35 7.79 3.98 12.19
C LEU A 35 9.06 4.00 11.31
N TRP A 36 8.94 4.27 10.01
CA TRP A 36 10.10 4.39 9.12
C TRP A 36 10.92 5.65 9.42
N ALA A 37 10.27 6.77 9.72
CA ALA A 37 10.96 8.00 10.14
C ALA A 37 11.81 7.78 11.39
N ALA A 38 11.28 7.09 12.40
CA ALA A 38 12.04 6.73 13.62
C ALA A 38 13.21 5.79 13.35
N ARG A 39 13.22 5.08 12.20
CA ARG A 39 14.35 4.26 11.73
C ARG A 39 15.33 5.04 10.85
N GLY A 40 15.15 6.36 10.69
CA GLY A 40 16.01 7.21 9.85
C GLY A 40 15.85 7.02 8.35
N ALA A 41 14.67 6.59 7.89
CA ALA A 41 14.44 6.34 6.47
C ALA A 41 14.43 7.64 5.63
N ALA A 42 14.88 7.55 4.37
CA ALA A 42 14.59 8.54 3.33
C ALA A 42 13.18 8.26 2.78
N LEU A 43 12.29 9.26 2.82
CA LEU A 43 10.87 9.10 2.53
C LEU A 43 10.47 9.87 1.27
N VAL A 44 9.72 9.22 0.38
CA VAL A 44 9.02 9.85 -0.75
C VAL A 44 7.52 9.68 -0.51
N LEU A 45 6.84 10.79 -0.22
CA LEU A 45 5.44 10.82 0.18
C LEU A 45 4.56 11.30 -0.98
N VAL A 46 3.59 10.48 -1.40
CA VAL A 46 2.77 10.73 -2.57
C VAL A 46 1.29 10.76 -2.19
N GLY A 47 0.56 11.76 -2.67
CA GLY A 47 -0.87 11.93 -2.38
C GLY A 47 -1.50 13.02 -3.23
N ARG A 48 -2.79 13.31 -3.03
CA ARG A 48 -3.53 14.28 -3.84
C ARG A 48 -3.47 15.72 -3.29
N ASN A 49 -3.28 15.87 -1.98
CA ASN A 49 -3.36 17.15 -1.31
C ASN A 49 -1.99 17.55 -0.74
N GLN A 50 -1.40 18.62 -1.29
CA GLN A 50 -0.06 19.08 -0.92
C GLN A 50 0.02 19.50 0.55
N ASP A 51 -0.96 20.26 1.06
CA ASP A 51 -0.94 20.73 2.46
C ASP A 51 -1.00 19.57 3.45
N ALA A 52 -1.76 18.51 3.11
CA ALA A 52 -1.81 17.31 3.93
C ALA A 52 -0.49 16.54 3.87
N LEU A 53 0.15 16.44 2.72
CA LEU A 53 1.48 15.85 2.56
C LEU A 53 2.53 16.62 3.37
N ASP A 54 2.50 17.94 3.35
CA ASP A 54 3.46 18.79 4.05
C ASP A 54 3.36 18.62 5.57
N ARG A 55 2.13 18.45 6.10
CA ARG A 55 1.93 18.11 7.52
C ARG A 55 2.52 16.74 7.88
N VAL A 56 2.31 15.73 7.03
CA VAL A 56 2.90 14.39 7.24
C VAL A 56 4.41 14.44 7.14
N ALA A 57 4.95 15.20 6.19
CA ALA A 57 6.39 15.37 6.02
C ALA A 57 7.04 16.10 7.22
N ALA A 58 6.37 17.11 7.78
CA ALA A 58 6.83 17.81 8.97
C ALA A 58 6.90 16.86 10.18
N ASP A 59 5.85 16.06 10.43
CA ASP A 59 5.84 15.03 11.49
C ASP A 59 6.97 14.01 11.28
N ALA A 60 7.18 13.55 10.05
CA ALA A 60 8.24 12.59 9.73
C ALA A 60 9.64 13.15 9.98
N ARG A 61 9.91 14.42 9.63
CA ARG A 61 11.19 15.07 9.90
C ARG A 61 11.47 15.18 11.41
N VAL A 62 10.48 15.60 12.18
CA VAL A 62 10.59 15.69 13.66
C VAL A 62 10.89 14.32 14.27
N ARG A 63 10.40 13.23 13.65
CA ARG A 63 10.62 11.85 14.12
C ARG A 63 11.95 11.24 13.69
N GLY A 64 12.76 11.95 12.93
CA GLY A 64 14.11 11.52 12.57
C GLY A 64 14.27 10.93 11.17
N ALA A 65 13.32 11.18 10.25
CA ALA A 65 13.52 10.80 8.84
C ALA A 65 14.79 11.47 8.27
N ALA A 66 15.63 10.70 7.57
CA ALA A 66 16.87 11.21 6.97
C ALA A 66 16.62 12.27 5.90
N SER A 67 15.55 12.07 5.12
CA SER A 67 15.04 13.05 4.15
C SER A 67 13.56 12.80 3.90
N VAL A 68 12.82 13.83 3.48
CA VAL A 68 11.42 13.71 3.09
C VAL A 68 11.14 14.59 1.90
N SER A 69 10.70 13.98 0.80
CA SER A 69 10.12 14.67 -0.36
C SER A 69 8.61 14.42 -0.45
N THR A 70 7.87 15.36 -1.00
CA THR A 70 6.42 15.28 -1.20
C THR A 70 6.07 15.48 -2.67
N HIS A 71 5.13 14.70 -3.19
CA HIS A 71 4.68 14.76 -4.57
C HIS A 71 3.15 14.72 -4.61
N ALA A 72 2.53 15.84 -4.96
CA ALA A 72 1.07 15.93 -5.09
C ALA A 72 0.65 15.70 -6.53
N GLY A 73 -0.38 14.85 -6.73
CA GLY A 73 -0.94 14.55 -8.04
C GLY A 73 -2.12 13.58 -7.95
N ASP A 74 -2.82 13.42 -9.07
CA ASP A 74 -3.84 12.39 -9.17
C ASP A 74 -3.18 11.01 -9.21
N LEU A 75 -3.57 10.14 -8.28
CA LEU A 75 -3.01 8.80 -8.16
C LEU A 75 -3.49 7.84 -9.26
N ALA A 76 -4.44 8.24 -10.09
CA ALA A 76 -4.89 7.51 -11.28
C ALA A 76 -4.28 8.05 -12.59
N ASP A 77 -3.57 9.17 -12.55
CA ASP A 77 -2.90 9.72 -13.73
C ASP A 77 -1.64 8.90 -14.09
N LEU A 78 -1.68 8.27 -15.26
CA LEU A 78 -0.59 7.42 -15.74
C LEU A 78 0.70 8.20 -15.98
N VAL A 79 0.62 9.46 -16.44
CA VAL A 79 1.81 10.29 -16.67
C VAL A 79 2.49 10.60 -15.35
N PHE A 80 1.72 10.94 -14.32
CA PHE A 80 2.23 11.16 -12.96
C PHE A 80 2.87 9.90 -12.40
N ILE A 81 2.20 8.75 -12.52
CA ILE A 81 2.71 7.44 -12.06
C ILE A 81 4.05 7.12 -12.74
N GLU A 82 4.12 7.23 -14.05
CA GLU A 82 5.32 6.90 -14.82
C GLU A 82 6.48 7.83 -14.53
N SER A 83 6.24 9.15 -14.48
CA SER A 83 7.28 10.15 -14.20
C SER A 83 7.91 9.95 -12.82
N LEU A 84 7.09 9.71 -11.79
CA LEU A 84 7.61 9.47 -10.44
C LEU A 84 8.37 8.15 -10.33
N CYS A 85 7.84 7.08 -10.88
CA CYS A 85 8.50 5.77 -10.82
C CYS A 85 9.77 5.71 -11.67
N ALA A 86 9.95 6.60 -12.66
CA ALA A 86 11.18 6.69 -13.44
C ALA A 86 12.37 7.20 -12.61
N THR A 87 12.12 8.05 -11.63
CA THR A 87 13.14 8.75 -10.83
C THR A 87 13.37 8.16 -9.44
N THR A 88 12.45 7.33 -8.94
CA THR A 88 12.56 6.72 -7.60
C THR A 88 13.38 5.42 -7.60
N THR A 89 14.07 5.15 -6.47
CA THR A 89 14.87 3.93 -6.23
C THR A 89 14.37 3.21 -4.96
N PRO A 90 13.20 2.58 -4.98
CA PRO A 90 12.58 2.08 -3.76
C PRO A 90 13.34 0.90 -3.16
N ALA A 91 13.72 0.99 -1.87
CA ALA A 91 14.00 -0.19 -1.06
C ALA A 91 12.69 -0.84 -0.62
N VAL A 92 11.73 0.02 -0.24
CA VAL A 92 10.36 -0.36 0.11
C VAL A 92 9.40 0.60 -0.57
N ALA A 93 8.32 0.06 -1.14
CA ALA A 93 7.20 0.87 -1.64
C ALA A 93 5.89 0.38 -1.00
N LEU A 94 5.09 1.30 -0.46
CA LEU A 94 3.77 1.02 0.11
C LEU A 94 2.68 1.69 -0.72
N VAL A 95 1.74 0.91 -1.25
CA VAL A 95 0.54 1.40 -1.93
C VAL A 95 -0.64 1.29 -0.98
N ALA A 96 -1.10 2.43 -0.43
CA ALA A 96 -2.07 2.51 0.67
C ALA A 96 -3.24 3.47 0.39
N HIS A 97 -3.43 3.90 -0.87
CA HIS A 97 -4.58 4.70 -1.27
C HIS A 97 -5.81 3.85 -1.55
N GLY A 98 -6.96 4.49 -1.55
CA GLY A 98 -8.27 3.92 -1.82
C GLY A 98 -9.35 4.62 -1.02
N SER A 99 -10.59 4.26 -1.30
CA SER A 99 -11.82 4.72 -0.62
C SER A 99 -12.65 3.53 -0.18
N LEU A 100 -13.59 3.75 0.73
CA LEU A 100 -14.65 2.79 0.99
C LEU A 100 -15.83 3.15 0.09
N THR A 101 -16.11 2.30 -0.87
CA THR A 101 -17.19 2.51 -1.84
C THR A 101 -18.55 2.59 -1.16
N ASP A 102 -19.32 3.62 -1.45
CA ASP A 102 -20.73 3.68 -1.11
C ASP A 102 -21.49 2.74 -2.05
N SER A 103 -21.97 1.62 -1.51
CA SER A 103 -22.63 0.58 -2.31
C SER A 103 -23.95 1.06 -2.92
N ALA A 104 -24.73 1.90 -2.21
CA ALA A 104 -26.00 2.43 -2.71
C ALA A 104 -25.76 3.41 -3.87
N HIS A 105 -24.75 4.24 -3.78
CA HIS A 105 -24.36 5.13 -4.88
C HIS A 105 -23.84 4.33 -6.09
N ALA A 106 -23.00 3.30 -5.85
CA ALA A 106 -22.48 2.45 -6.92
C ALA A 106 -23.58 1.66 -7.67
N GLU A 107 -24.70 1.35 -7.03
CA GLU A 107 -25.86 0.70 -7.68
C GLU A 107 -26.58 1.62 -8.67
N THR A 108 -26.54 2.93 -8.46
CA THR A 108 -27.32 3.91 -9.23
C THR A 108 -26.48 4.76 -10.19
N SER A 109 -25.15 4.77 -10.03
CA SER A 109 -24.23 5.54 -10.85
C SER A 109 -23.11 4.67 -11.40
N ALA A 110 -23.16 4.42 -12.72
CA ALA A 110 -22.10 3.70 -13.42
C ALA A 110 -20.77 4.47 -13.40
N GLU A 111 -20.82 5.80 -13.47
CA GLU A 111 -19.64 6.67 -13.38
C GLU A 111 -18.95 6.56 -12.01
N TYR A 112 -19.74 6.58 -10.93
CA TYR A 112 -19.20 6.39 -9.58
C TYR A 112 -18.62 4.99 -9.39
N LEU A 113 -19.27 3.96 -9.92
CA LEU A 113 -18.75 2.58 -9.88
C LEU A 113 -17.41 2.48 -10.62
N ASP A 114 -17.31 3.05 -11.84
CA ASP A 114 -16.06 3.08 -12.62
C ASP A 114 -14.94 3.82 -11.86
N TYR A 115 -15.25 5.00 -11.30
CA TYR A 115 -14.31 5.76 -10.49
C TYR A 115 -13.78 4.93 -9.31
N GLU A 116 -14.65 4.26 -8.55
CA GLU A 116 -14.28 3.46 -7.39
C GLU A 116 -13.45 2.22 -7.76
N LEU A 117 -13.79 1.54 -8.86
CA LEU A 117 -12.99 0.42 -9.37
C LEU A 117 -11.62 0.91 -9.87
N THR A 118 -11.59 2.04 -10.55
CA THR A 118 -10.34 2.65 -11.01
C THR A 118 -9.45 3.02 -9.83
N LEU A 119 -9.98 3.71 -8.82
CA LEU A 119 -9.21 4.15 -7.65
C LEU A 119 -8.72 2.97 -6.81
N ASN A 120 -9.60 2.01 -6.50
CA ASN A 120 -9.29 0.93 -5.55
C ASN A 120 -8.55 -0.27 -6.17
N PHE A 121 -8.57 -0.42 -7.50
CA PHE A 121 -7.91 -1.52 -8.21
C PHE A 121 -6.98 -1.05 -9.31
N VAL A 122 -7.47 -0.41 -10.37
CA VAL A 122 -6.67 -0.12 -11.57
C VAL A 122 -5.46 0.74 -11.23
N SER A 123 -5.68 1.87 -10.55
CA SER A 123 -4.62 2.78 -10.10
C SER A 123 -3.63 2.06 -9.16
N ALA A 124 -4.14 1.31 -8.17
CA ALA A 124 -3.28 0.57 -7.26
C ALA A 124 -2.41 -0.49 -7.98
N ALA A 125 -2.97 -1.18 -8.97
CA ALA A 125 -2.23 -2.15 -9.79
C ALA A 125 -1.15 -1.47 -10.65
N GLN A 126 -1.45 -0.30 -11.22
CA GLN A 126 -0.47 0.51 -11.98
C GLN A 126 0.71 0.91 -11.08
N TRP A 127 0.45 1.46 -9.89
CA TRP A 127 1.50 1.78 -8.93
C TRP A 127 2.32 0.56 -8.54
N MET A 128 1.68 -0.56 -8.20
CA MET A 128 2.37 -1.80 -7.83
C MET A 128 3.29 -2.29 -8.95
N GLN A 129 2.81 -2.27 -10.21
CA GLN A 129 3.60 -2.70 -11.37
C GLN A 129 4.82 -1.78 -11.58
N ARG A 130 4.63 -0.45 -11.59
CA ARG A 130 5.70 0.51 -11.88
C ARG A 130 6.73 0.56 -10.74
N LEU A 131 6.29 0.52 -9.49
CA LEU A 131 7.19 0.47 -8.32
C LEU A 131 7.97 -0.84 -8.25
N ALA A 132 7.38 -1.98 -8.64
CA ALA A 132 8.11 -3.24 -8.73
C ALA A 132 9.23 -3.17 -9.78
N LEU A 133 8.97 -2.58 -10.96
CA LEU A 133 9.99 -2.36 -11.99
C LEU A 133 11.06 -1.35 -11.53
N ALA A 134 10.67 -0.31 -10.80
CA ALA A 134 11.62 0.65 -10.22
C ALA A 134 12.52 -0.02 -9.17
N SER A 135 11.95 -0.88 -8.31
CA SER A 135 12.73 -1.68 -7.34
C SER A 135 13.67 -2.65 -8.03
N GLU A 136 13.23 -3.32 -9.10
CA GLU A 136 14.09 -4.19 -9.92
C GLU A 136 15.30 -3.43 -10.49
N ARG A 137 15.05 -2.27 -11.11
CA ARG A 137 16.14 -1.39 -11.63
C ARG A 137 17.10 -0.95 -10.54
N ALA A 138 16.62 -0.77 -9.32
CA ALA A 138 17.43 -0.42 -8.14
C ALA A 138 18.17 -1.62 -7.51
N GLY A 139 18.11 -2.81 -8.10
CA GLY A 139 18.78 -4.01 -7.61
C GLY A 139 17.96 -4.85 -6.62
N GLY A 140 16.64 -4.72 -6.62
CA GLY A 140 15.70 -5.44 -5.76
C GLY A 140 14.96 -4.54 -4.77
N GLY A 141 14.04 -5.08 -3.98
CA GLY A 141 13.26 -4.31 -2.99
C GLY A 141 11.98 -5.02 -2.59
N THR A 142 11.15 -4.32 -1.82
CA THR A 142 9.83 -4.85 -1.40
C THR A 142 8.72 -3.88 -1.80
N VAL A 143 7.70 -4.37 -2.49
CA VAL A 143 6.48 -3.61 -2.80
C VAL A 143 5.29 -4.18 -2.06
N VAL A 144 4.52 -3.32 -1.41
CA VAL A 144 3.44 -3.69 -0.48
C VAL A 144 2.13 -3.07 -0.93
N ALA A 145 1.09 -3.88 -1.10
CA ALA A 145 -0.26 -3.41 -1.35
C ALA A 145 -1.15 -3.57 -0.13
N ILE A 146 -1.88 -2.52 0.24
CA ILE A 146 -2.99 -2.60 1.18
C ILE A 146 -4.25 -3.02 0.43
N SER A 147 -4.53 -4.34 0.46
CA SER A 147 -5.78 -4.92 -0.01
C SER A 147 -6.84 -4.91 1.10
N SER A 148 -7.62 -5.96 1.26
CA SER A 148 -8.62 -6.12 2.34
C SER A 148 -9.08 -7.56 2.45
N VAL A 149 -9.58 -7.95 3.62
CA VAL A 149 -10.37 -9.19 3.78
C VAL A 149 -11.66 -9.17 2.93
N ALA A 150 -12.15 -7.99 2.55
CA ALA A 150 -13.30 -7.84 1.66
C ALA A 150 -13.05 -8.44 0.27
N GLY A 151 -11.79 -8.51 -0.17
CA GLY A 151 -11.41 -9.12 -1.44
C GLY A 151 -11.37 -10.66 -1.43
N ASP A 152 -11.57 -11.30 -0.29
CA ASP A 152 -11.54 -12.76 -0.22
C ASP A 152 -12.89 -13.42 -0.57
N ARG A 153 -13.98 -12.70 -0.36
CA ARG A 153 -15.32 -13.11 -0.76
C ARG A 153 -16.25 -11.91 -0.91
N GLY A 154 -16.97 -11.84 -2.04
CA GLY A 154 -17.95 -10.79 -2.32
C GLY A 154 -19.11 -10.83 -1.32
N ARG A 155 -19.56 -9.66 -0.88
CA ARG A 155 -20.67 -9.48 0.06
C ARG A 155 -21.63 -8.45 -0.50
N GLY A 156 -22.93 -8.64 -0.29
CA GLY A 156 -23.94 -7.71 -0.77
C GLY A 156 -23.75 -6.27 -0.28
N SER A 157 -23.28 -6.10 0.97
CA SER A 157 -23.07 -4.77 1.57
C SER A 157 -21.91 -3.96 0.96
N ASN A 158 -20.96 -4.61 0.25
CA ASN A 158 -19.79 -3.92 -0.31
C ASN A 158 -19.19 -4.65 -1.53
N HIS A 159 -20.05 -5.14 -2.43
CA HIS A 159 -19.65 -5.96 -3.57
C HIS A 159 -18.64 -5.26 -4.50
N ALA A 160 -18.84 -3.98 -4.81
CA ALA A 160 -17.92 -3.22 -5.66
C ALA A 160 -16.53 -3.05 -5.03
N TYR A 161 -16.47 -2.64 -3.76
CA TYR A 161 -15.22 -2.57 -3.01
C TYR A 161 -14.54 -3.94 -2.90
N GLY A 162 -15.32 -4.98 -2.59
CA GLY A 162 -14.83 -6.36 -2.53
C GLY A 162 -14.23 -6.82 -3.84
N ALA A 163 -14.90 -6.54 -4.97
CA ALA A 163 -14.40 -6.86 -6.31
C ALA A 163 -13.07 -6.16 -6.62
N ALA A 164 -12.96 -4.85 -6.34
CA ALA A 164 -11.72 -4.10 -6.53
C ALA A 164 -10.55 -4.69 -5.70
N LYS A 165 -10.78 -5.01 -4.42
CA LYS A 165 -9.75 -5.59 -3.55
C LYS A 165 -9.44 -7.05 -3.88
N ALA A 166 -10.39 -7.82 -4.44
CA ALA A 166 -10.14 -9.14 -4.99
C ALA A 166 -9.23 -9.06 -6.23
N GLY A 167 -9.52 -8.14 -7.15
CA GLY A 167 -8.69 -7.85 -8.32
C GLY A 167 -7.26 -7.48 -7.93
N LEU A 168 -7.10 -6.56 -6.98
CA LEU A 168 -5.78 -6.17 -6.46
C LEU A 168 -5.04 -7.35 -5.82
N THR A 169 -5.74 -8.18 -5.05
CA THR A 169 -5.15 -9.38 -4.43
C THR A 169 -4.65 -10.38 -5.48
N ALA A 170 -5.45 -10.64 -6.51
CA ALA A 170 -5.09 -11.52 -7.62
C ALA A 170 -3.91 -10.95 -8.42
N PHE A 171 -3.95 -9.63 -8.72
CA PHE A 171 -2.86 -8.93 -9.40
C PHE A 171 -1.53 -9.05 -8.63
N CYS A 172 -1.54 -8.79 -7.32
CA CYS A 172 -0.35 -8.92 -6.48
C CYS A 172 0.18 -10.36 -6.43
N SER A 173 -0.70 -11.38 -6.48
CA SER A 173 -0.29 -12.78 -6.56
C SER A 173 0.47 -13.09 -7.85
N GLY A 174 -0.05 -12.65 -8.99
CA GLY A 174 0.62 -12.78 -10.29
C GLY A 174 1.93 -11.98 -10.36
N LEU A 175 1.92 -10.74 -9.86
CA LEU A 175 3.11 -9.90 -9.80
C LEU A 175 4.21 -10.53 -8.94
N ARG A 176 3.87 -11.14 -7.80
CA ARG A 176 4.80 -11.86 -6.93
C ARG A 176 5.50 -12.98 -7.68
N ALA A 177 4.74 -13.82 -8.37
CA ALA A 177 5.31 -14.91 -9.18
C ALA A 177 6.25 -14.37 -10.26
N ARG A 178 5.89 -13.29 -10.94
CA ARG A 178 6.72 -12.65 -11.98
C ARG A 178 7.99 -12.04 -11.43
N MET A 179 7.94 -11.46 -10.24
CA MET A 179 9.07 -10.73 -9.64
C MET A 179 9.98 -11.60 -8.76
N ALA A 180 9.60 -12.84 -8.46
CA ALA A 180 10.34 -13.76 -7.59
C ALA A 180 11.80 -13.98 -8.02
N THR A 181 12.07 -14.05 -9.33
CA THR A 181 13.41 -14.23 -9.89
C THR A 181 14.15 -12.92 -10.16
N ARG A 182 13.52 -11.77 -9.86
CA ARG A 182 14.03 -10.43 -10.18
C ARG A 182 14.44 -9.63 -8.92
N GLY A 183 14.58 -10.31 -7.78
CA GLY A 183 15.00 -9.68 -6.52
C GLY A 183 13.97 -8.73 -5.91
N VAL A 184 12.70 -8.75 -6.33
CA VAL A 184 11.64 -7.91 -5.78
C VAL A 184 10.61 -8.76 -5.06
N HIS A 185 10.43 -8.49 -3.77
CA HIS A 185 9.42 -9.12 -2.93
C HIS A 185 8.09 -8.36 -3.00
N VAL A 186 6.97 -9.07 -3.19
CA VAL A 186 5.62 -8.49 -3.27
C VAL A 186 4.77 -8.94 -2.09
N VAL A 187 4.39 -8.01 -1.23
CA VAL A 187 3.55 -8.27 -0.05
C VAL A 187 2.12 -7.84 -0.30
N THR A 188 1.17 -8.73 -0.01
CA THR A 188 -0.26 -8.41 -0.01
C THR A 188 -0.75 -8.36 1.43
N VAL A 189 -1.10 -7.18 1.93
CA VAL A 189 -1.68 -7.00 3.25
C VAL A 189 -3.20 -7.01 3.13
N LYS A 190 -3.87 -7.83 3.95
CA LYS A 190 -5.32 -7.95 4.01
C LYS A 190 -5.83 -7.55 5.40
N PRO A 191 -6.05 -6.25 5.62
CA PRO A 191 -6.63 -5.80 6.87
C PRO A 191 -8.09 -6.22 6.98
N GLY A 192 -8.54 -6.43 8.24
CA GLY A 192 -9.95 -6.41 8.59
C GLY A 192 -10.46 -4.98 8.81
N PHE A 193 -11.31 -4.79 9.81
CA PHE A 193 -11.82 -3.47 10.16
C PHE A 193 -10.74 -2.62 10.82
N ILE A 194 -10.55 -1.40 10.29
CA ILE A 194 -9.59 -0.42 10.82
C ILE A 194 -10.36 0.78 11.34
N ASP A 195 -10.05 1.22 12.56
CA ASP A 195 -10.58 2.46 13.12
C ASP A 195 -9.84 3.66 12.49
N SER A 196 -10.45 4.25 11.49
CA SER A 196 -9.84 5.31 10.68
C SER A 196 -10.91 6.32 10.22
N PRO A 197 -10.52 7.49 9.69
CA PRO A 197 -11.47 8.43 9.10
C PRO A 197 -12.38 7.81 8.04
N MET A 198 -11.89 6.84 7.27
CA MET A 198 -12.67 6.11 6.25
C MET A 198 -13.87 5.36 6.84
N THR A 199 -13.79 4.93 8.10
CA THR A 199 -14.81 4.16 8.82
C THR A 199 -15.45 4.93 9.97
N ALA A 200 -15.28 6.26 10.02
CA ALA A 200 -15.75 7.11 11.11
C ALA A 200 -17.29 7.09 11.27
N HIS A 201 -18.02 6.84 10.17
CA HIS A 201 -19.48 6.72 10.17
C HIS A 201 -20.00 5.46 10.86
N ILE A 202 -19.15 4.46 11.14
CA ILE A 202 -19.51 3.23 11.81
C ILE A 202 -19.31 3.42 13.32
N THR A 203 -20.41 3.55 14.08
CA THR A 203 -20.38 3.89 15.51
C THR A 203 -20.09 2.71 16.42
N LYS A 204 -20.50 1.48 16.04
CA LYS A 204 -20.28 0.27 16.84
C LYS A 204 -18.97 -0.41 16.45
N LYS A 205 -17.90 -0.12 17.15
CA LYS A 205 -16.59 -0.76 17.00
C LYS A 205 -16.39 -1.79 18.10
N GLY A 206 -16.02 -3.00 17.74
CA GLY A 206 -15.83 -4.13 18.67
C GLY A 206 -14.45 -4.77 18.53
N ALA A 207 -14.28 -5.95 19.10
CA ALA A 207 -13.00 -6.69 19.15
C ALA A 207 -12.39 -7.04 17.78
N LEU A 208 -13.14 -6.94 16.69
CA LEU A 208 -12.64 -7.17 15.33
C LEU A 208 -11.95 -5.95 14.71
N TRP A 209 -11.97 -4.80 15.40
CA TRP A 209 -11.37 -3.55 14.94
C TRP A 209 -9.93 -3.41 15.41
N ALA A 210 -9.11 -2.81 14.57
CA ALA A 210 -7.72 -2.52 14.88
C ALA A 210 -7.41 -1.03 14.68
N ALA A 211 -6.50 -0.49 15.49
CA ALA A 211 -5.93 0.83 15.27
C ALA A 211 -4.99 0.82 14.05
N PRO A 212 -4.87 1.94 13.32
CA PRO A 212 -3.93 2.08 12.21
C PRO A 212 -2.49 1.71 12.57
N GLU A 213 -2.07 2.01 13.79
CA GLU A 213 -0.74 1.72 14.33
C GLU A 213 -0.46 0.22 14.37
N ALA A 214 -1.41 -0.59 14.83
CA ALA A 214 -1.26 -2.05 14.87
C ALA A 214 -1.16 -2.65 13.46
N ILE A 215 -1.88 -2.07 12.49
CA ILE A 215 -1.76 -2.48 11.09
C ILE A 215 -0.38 -2.09 10.54
N ALA A 216 0.09 -0.87 10.80
CA ALA A 216 1.40 -0.40 10.36
C ALA A 216 2.55 -1.25 10.91
N GLU A 217 2.53 -1.59 12.21
CA GLU A 217 3.51 -2.52 12.81
C GLU A 217 3.48 -3.88 12.13
N GLY A 218 2.26 -4.39 11.84
CA GLY A 218 2.08 -5.64 11.10
C GLY A 218 2.66 -5.58 9.68
N VAL A 219 2.53 -4.44 8.99
CA VAL A 219 3.13 -4.19 7.66
C VAL A 219 4.64 -4.24 7.74
N LEU A 220 5.27 -3.49 8.64
CA LEU A 220 6.72 -3.49 8.80
C LEU A 220 7.23 -4.89 9.14
N LYS A 221 6.57 -5.59 10.07
CA LYS A 221 6.92 -6.97 10.44
C LYS A 221 6.77 -7.95 9.28
N ALA A 222 5.79 -7.75 8.39
CA ALA A 222 5.62 -8.57 7.19
C ALA A 222 6.78 -8.36 6.20
N ILE A 223 7.23 -7.10 6.02
CA ILE A 223 8.39 -6.74 5.22
C ILE A 223 9.65 -7.37 5.80
N ASP A 224 9.94 -7.12 7.09
CA ASP A 224 11.13 -7.62 7.79
C ASP A 224 11.24 -9.17 7.77
N ARG A 225 10.09 -9.87 7.73
CA ARG A 225 9.99 -11.34 7.69
C ARG A 225 9.74 -11.92 6.30
N GLN A 226 9.76 -11.11 5.26
CA GLN A 226 9.49 -11.50 3.87
C GLN A 226 8.21 -12.34 3.72
N ARG A 227 7.09 -11.88 4.32
CA ARG A 227 5.80 -12.56 4.21
C ARG A 227 5.09 -12.14 2.93
N ASP A 228 4.60 -13.11 2.16
CA ASP A 228 3.91 -12.88 0.88
C ASP A 228 2.50 -12.32 1.07
N VAL A 229 1.72 -12.92 1.98
CA VAL A 229 0.35 -12.54 2.28
C VAL A 229 0.15 -12.51 3.79
N VAL A 230 -0.39 -11.40 4.30
CA VAL A 230 -0.67 -11.27 5.73
C VAL A 230 -2.08 -10.73 5.97
N TYR A 231 -2.77 -11.35 6.92
CA TYR A 231 -4.02 -10.83 7.48
C TYR A 231 -3.69 -10.02 8.73
N LEU A 232 -4.27 -8.84 8.86
CA LEU A 232 -4.00 -7.95 9.99
C LEU A 232 -5.30 -7.41 10.62
N PRO A 233 -5.51 -7.63 11.92
CA PRO A 233 -4.81 -8.58 12.79
C PRO A 233 -4.89 -10.04 12.32
N GLY A 234 -3.95 -10.88 12.78
CA GLY A 234 -3.77 -12.25 12.28
C GLY A 234 -4.98 -13.19 12.40
N PHE A 235 -5.87 -12.94 13.36
CA PHE A 235 -7.10 -13.76 13.55
C PHE A 235 -8.04 -13.70 12.33
N TRP A 236 -7.96 -12.66 11.50
CA TRP A 236 -8.73 -12.56 10.26
C TRP A 236 -8.42 -13.70 9.29
N ALA A 237 -7.23 -14.30 9.35
CA ALA A 237 -6.91 -15.46 8.51
C ALA A 237 -7.88 -16.64 8.77
N LEU A 238 -8.15 -16.92 10.04
CA LEU A 238 -9.08 -17.99 10.43
C LEU A 238 -10.53 -17.63 10.09
N ILE A 239 -10.94 -16.39 10.37
CA ILE A 239 -12.29 -15.92 10.02
C ILE A 239 -12.52 -16.04 8.51
N MET A 240 -11.57 -15.59 7.69
CA MET A 240 -11.71 -15.65 6.24
C MET A 240 -11.58 -17.08 5.69
N LEU A 241 -10.81 -17.94 6.35
CA LEU A 241 -10.80 -19.36 6.00
C LEU A 241 -12.21 -19.96 6.13
N ILE A 242 -12.92 -19.70 7.22
CA ILE A 242 -14.30 -20.15 7.42
C ILE A 242 -15.24 -19.51 6.39
N ILE A 243 -15.20 -18.19 6.25
CA ILE A 243 -16.11 -17.44 5.36
C ILE A 243 -16.00 -17.93 3.91
N LYS A 244 -14.79 -18.18 3.42
CA LYS A 244 -14.57 -18.65 2.04
C LYS A 244 -15.18 -20.02 1.76
N HIS A 245 -15.31 -20.86 2.77
CA HIS A 245 -15.85 -22.23 2.63
C HIS A 245 -17.35 -22.34 2.94
N VAL A 246 -18.02 -21.26 3.36
CA VAL A 246 -19.49 -21.26 3.53
C VAL A 246 -20.15 -21.48 2.16
N PRO A 247 -21.02 -22.51 1.99
CA PRO A 247 -21.71 -22.74 0.72
C PRO A 247 -22.54 -21.53 0.28
N GLU A 248 -22.57 -21.25 -1.03
CA GLU A 248 -23.25 -20.05 -1.59
C GLU A 248 -24.74 -20.00 -1.22
N ARG A 249 -25.42 -21.15 -1.15
CA ARG A 249 -26.83 -21.24 -0.73
C ARG A 249 -27.10 -20.65 0.66
N ILE A 250 -26.10 -20.74 1.57
CA ILE A 250 -26.15 -20.17 2.92
C ILE A 250 -25.66 -18.72 2.87
N PHE A 251 -24.50 -18.50 2.27
CA PHE A 251 -23.79 -17.22 2.30
C PHE A 251 -24.63 -16.06 1.78
N LYS A 252 -25.35 -16.22 0.64
CA LYS A 252 -26.20 -15.19 0.05
C LYS A 252 -27.38 -14.74 0.91
N ARG A 253 -27.68 -15.48 2.00
CA ARG A 253 -28.75 -15.14 2.97
C ARG A 253 -28.23 -14.44 4.21
N LEU A 254 -26.91 -14.43 4.39
CA LEU A 254 -26.28 -13.76 5.53
C LEU A 254 -26.22 -12.25 5.28
N LYS A 255 -26.65 -11.47 6.26
CA LYS A 255 -26.53 -10.01 6.25
C LYS A 255 -25.22 -9.63 6.95
N PHE A 256 -24.24 -9.25 6.17
CA PHE A 256 -22.96 -8.73 6.67
C PHE A 256 -22.81 -7.25 6.37
#